data_b9d6a549313a103f0dff0a9a7a7a66c8
#
_entry.id   b9d6a549313a103f0dff0a9a7a7a66c8
#
_cell.length_a   1.000
_cell.length_b   1.000
_cell.length_c   1.000
_cell.angle_alpha   90.00
_cell.angle_beta   90.00
_cell.angle_gamma   90.00
#
_symmetry.space_group_name_H-M   'P 1'
#
loop_
_entity.id
_entity.type
_entity.pdbx_description
1 polymer ?
#
loop_
_entity_poly.entity_id
_entity_poly.type
_entity_poly.pdbx_seq_one_letter_code
_entity_poly.pdbx_strand_id
1 'polypeptide(L)'
;MIEYITVLIGSALLLIGAICDLIGALGMNRFPNFFVRLHAATVGTIGGAFYPLIGAALIAFSSEYLGTYRWFVGGCALVSAFLILILAPAGSHALARAAHKSKTAVVTPKVVDHLEEDGGVR
;
A
#
# COMPACT_ATOMS: atom_id res chain seq x y z
N MET A 1 4.84 -18.67 -25.47
CA MET A 1 5.99 -18.59 -24.56
C MET A 1 5.99 -17.28 -23.75
N ILE A 2 5.88 -16.13 -24.39
CA ILE A 2 5.81 -14.83 -23.71
C ILE A 2 4.62 -14.74 -22.75
N GLU A 3 3.46 -15.25 -23.13
CA GLU A 3 2.25 -15.27 -22.29
C GLU A 3 2.45 -16.04 -20.99
N TYR A 4 3.08 -17.21 -21.06
CA TYR A 4 3.37 -18.00 -19.85
C TYR A 4 4.33 -17.28 -18.91
N ILE A 5 5.32 -16.59 -19.46
CA ILE A 5 6.29 -15.81 -18.66
C ILE A 5 5.58 -14.63 -17.97
N THR A 6 4.73 -13.89 -18.70
CA THR A 6 3.99 -12.76 -18.12
C THR A 6 2.98 -13.20 -17.08
N VAL A 7 2.28 -14.32 -17.29
CA VAL A 7 1.39 -14.90 -16.28
C VAL A 7 2.17 -15.36 -15.04
N LEU A 8 3.33 -15.97 -15.23
CA LEU A 8 4.18 -16.41 -14.13
C LEU A 8 4.66 -15.21 -13.28
N ILE A 9 5.14 -14.16 -13.94
CA ILE A 9 5.58 -12.92 -13.26
C ILE A 9 4.39 -12.26 -12.55
N GLY A 10 3.24 -12.16 -13.20
CA GLY A 10 2.03 -11.60 -12.62
C GLY A 10 1.57 -12.39 -11.39
N SER A 11 1.59 -13.70 -11.45
CA SER A 11 1.25 -14.59 -10.33
C SER A 11 2.23 -14.45 -9.16
N ALA A 12 3.52 -14.30 -9.45
CA ALA A 12 4.54 -14.04 -8.42
C ALA A 12 4.30 -12.70 -7.71
N LEU A 13 3.93 -11.65 -8.46
CA LEU A 13 3.59 -10.35 -7.88
C LEU A 13 2.33 -10.41 -7.01
N LEU A 14 1.31 -11.19 -7.41
CA LEU A 14 0.13 -11.44 -6.58
C LEU A 14 0.49 -12.14 -5.27
N LEU A 15 1.36 -13.13 -5.32
CA LEU A 15 1.82 -13.85 -4.13
C LEU A 15 2.62 -12.95 -3.19
N ILE A 16 3.53 -12.15 -3.73
CA ILE A 16 4.30 -11.15 -2.96
C ILE A 16 3.34 -10.18 -2.27
N GLY A 17 2.33 -9.69 -2.99
CA GLY A 17 1.32 -8.81 -2.42
C GLY A 17 0.54 -9.45 -1.28
N ALA A 18 0.11 -10.69 -1.42
CA ALA A 18 -0.58 -11.43 -0.36
C ALA A 18 0.29 -11.60 0.90
N ILE A 19 1.58 -11.85 0.72
CA ILE A 19 2.54 -11.92 1.84
C ILE A 19 2.71 -10.56 2.51
N CYS A 20 2.82 -9.48 1.73
CA CYS A 20 2.91 -8.12 2.26
C CYS A 20 1.67 -7.72 3.06
N ASP A 21 0.47 -8.08 2.58
CA ASP A 21 -0.79 -7.85 3.30
C ASP A 21 -0.83 -8.62 4.63
N LEU A 22 -0.40 -9.87 4.62
CA LEU A 22 -0.32 -10.66 5.84
C LEU A 22 0.63 -10.04 6.86
N ILE A 23 1.82 -9.64 6.43
CA ILE A 23 2.81 -8.97 7.28
C ILE A 23 2.27 -7.63 7.81
N GLY A 24 1.63 -6.84 6.95
CA GLY A 24 1.00 -5.58 7.33
C GLY A 24 -0.10 -5.79 8.39
N ALA A 25 -0.98 -6.76 8.20
CA ALA A 25 -2.04 -7.11 9.14
C ALA A 25 -1.50 -7.59 10.49
N LEU A 26 -0.46 -8.43 10.49
CA LEU A 26 0.21 -8.86 11.71
C LEU A 26 0.88 -7.69 12.45
N GLY A 27 1.52 -6.79 11.70
CA GLY A 27 2.12 -5.59 12.25
C GLY A 27 1.10 -4.67 12.92
N MET A 28 -0.05 -4.42 12.26
CA MET A 28 -1.12 -3.62 12.84
C MET A 28 -1.66 -4.19 14.17
N ASN A 29 -1.69 -5.50 14.31
CA ASN A 29 -2.17 -6.15 15.52
C ASN A 29 -1.12 -6.22 16.65
N ARG A 30 0.16 -6.24 16.30
CA ARG A 30 1.26 -6.49 17.26
C ARG A 30 2.00 -5.24 17.71
N PHE A 31 2.09 -4.22 16.88
CA PHE A 31 2.84 -3.02 17.24
C PHE A 31 2.13 -2.20 18.32
N PRO A 32 2.88 -1.69 19.32
CA PRO A 32 2.30 -1.02 20.48
C PRO A 32 1.80 0.39 20.17
N ASN A 33 2.43 1.11 19.23
CA ASN A 33 2.17 2.51 18.95
C ASN A 33 1.34 2.72 17.68
N PHE A 34 0.47 3.73 17.70
CA PHE A 34 -0.34 4.10 16.54
C PHE A 34 0.51 4.40 15.30
N PHE A 35 1.58 5.17 15.44
CA PHE A 35 2.44 5.55 14.30
C PHE A 35 3.16 4.36 13.68
N VAL A 36 3.60 3.39 14.48
CA VAL A 36 4.21 2.16 13.98
C VAL A 36 3.17 1.26 13.31
N ARG A 37 1.94 1.21 13.85
CA ARG A 37 0.80 0.53 13.20
C ARG A 37 0.45 1.18 11.87
N LEU A 38 0.47 2.50 11.80
CA LEU A 38 0.23 3.26 10.57
C LEU A 38 1.29 2.95 9.51
N HIS A 39 2.55 2.80 9.91
CA HIS A 39 3.61 2.35 9.00
C HIS A 39 3.33 0.94 8.46
N ALA A 40 2.94 0.00 9.33
CA ALA A 40 2.56 -1.35 8.92
C ALA A 40 1.36 -1.33 7.94
N ALA A 41 0.35 -0.48 8.18
CA ALA A 41 -0.78 -0.30 7.28
C ALA A 41 -0.33 0.23 5.90
N THR A 42 0.62 1.17 5.86
CA THR A 42 1.17 1.71 4.61
C THR A 42 1.94 0.64 3.83
N VAL A 43 2.73 -0.18 4.51
CA VAL A 43 3.43 -1.33 3.89
C VAL A 43 2.41 -2.32 3.31
N GLY A 44 1.35 -2.65 4.05
CA GLY A 44 0.25 -3.48 3.57
C GLY A 44 -0.41 -2.87 2.33
N THR A 45 -0.71 -1.58 2.34
CA THR A 45 -1.37 -0.90 1.21
C THR A 45 -0.47 -0.84 -0.03
N ILE A 46 0.78 -0.46 0.09
CA ILE A 46 1.70 -0.37 -1.05
C ILE A 46 2.11 -1.77 -1.50
N GLY A 47 2.60 -2.61 -0.60
CA GLY A 47 3.02 -3.97 -0.91
C GLY A 47 1.87 -4.87 -1.30
N GLY A 48 0.76 -4.80 -0.57
CA GLY A 48 -0.39 -5.68 -0.74
C GLY A 48 -1.38 -5.26 -1.81
N ALA A 49 -1.37 -4.01 -2.27
CA ALA A 49 -2.26 -3.56 -3.33
C ALA A 49 -1.53 -3.17 -4.61
N PHE A 50 -0.47 -2.38 -4.52
CA PHE A 50 0.26 -1.92 -5.72
C PHE A 50 0.84 -3.09 -6.52
N TYR A 51 1.63 -3.97 -5.90
CA TYR A 51 2.23 -5.11 -6.60
C TYR A 51 1.21 -6.09 -7.16
N PRO A 52 0.14 -6.50 -6.43
CA PRO A 52 -0.90 -7.34 -6.98
C PRO A 52 -1.65 -6.72 -8.16
N LEU A 53 -1.91 -5.41 -8.13
CA LEU A 53 -2.55 -4.72 -9.25
C LEU A 53 -1.68 -4.72 -10.51
N ILE A 54 -0.37 -4.53 -10.38
CA ILE A 54 0.56 -4.69 -11.50
C ILE A 54 0.54 -6.13 -12.00
N GLY A 55 0.57 -7.12 -11.09
CA GLY A 55 0.46 -8.54 -11.43
C GLY A 55 -0.84 -8.87 -12.16
N ALA A 56 -1.96 -8.37 -11.67
CA ALA A 56 -3.27 -8.54 -12.30
C ALA A 56 -3.33 -7.90 -13.70
N ALA A 57 -2.72 -6.73 -13.89
CA ALA A 57 -2.62 -6.09 -15.19
C ALA A 57 -1.83 -6.94 -16.19
N LEU A 58 -0.68 -7.49 -15.78
CA LEU A 58 0.13 -8.37 -16.63
C LEU A 58 -0.64 -9.62 -17.02
N ILE A 59 -1.34 -10.26 -16.09
CA ILE A 59 -2.16 -11.44 -16.37
C ILE A 59 -3.32 -11.08 -17.32
N ALA A 60 -3.99 -9.95 -17.08
CA ALA A 60 -5.10 -9.52 -17.92
C ALA A 60 -4.66 -9.27 -19.37
N PHE A 61 -3.55 -8.57 -19.58
CA PHE A 61 -3.03 -8.29 -20.92
C PHE A 61 -2.60 -9.56 -21.66
N SER A 62 -2.11 -10.56 -20.94
CA SER A 62 -1.68 -11.85 -21.50
C SER A 62 -2.84 -12.81 -21.74
N SER A 63 -4.02 -12.54 -21.18
CA SER A 63 -5.17 -13.45 -21.22
C SER A 63 -6.01 -13.23 -22.48
N GLU A 64 -5.74 -13.97 -23.54
CA GLU A 64 -6.47 -13.85 -24.80
C GLU A 64 -7.95 -14.19 -24.71
N TYR A 65 -8.33 -15.08 -23.79
CA TYR A 65 -9.73 -15.46 -23.56
C TYR A 65 -10.64 -14.31 -23.11
N LEU A 66 -10.06 -13.22 -22.56
CA LEU A 66 -10.79 -12.00 -22.20
C LEU A 66 -11.16 -11.14 -23.43
N GLY A 67 -10.63 -11.42 -24.60
CA GLY A 67 -10.86 -10.66 -25.80
C GLY A 67 -10.53 -9.17 -25.62
N THR A 68 -11.45 -8.28 -26.01
CA THR A 68 -11.27 -6.82 -25.88
C THR A 68 -11.26 -6.36 -24.42
N TYR A 69 -11.91 -7.08 -23.52
CA TYR A 69 -11.98 -6.72 -22.09
C TYR A 69 -10.62 -6.74 -21.38
N ARG A 70 -9.64 -7.49 -21.90
CA ARG A 70 -8.28 -7.52 -21.34
C ARG A 70 -7.66 -6.11 -21.20
N TRP A 71 -7.93 -5.25 -22.17
CA TRP A 71 -7.44 -3.87 -22.16
C TRP A 71 -8.09 -3.01 -21.09
N PHE A 72 -9.40 -3.20 -20.88
CA PHE A 72 -10.11 -2.51 -19.80
C PHE A 72 -9.65 -2.98 -18.42
N VAL A 73 -9.61 -4.28 -18.20
CA VAL A 73 -9.19 -4.86 -16.90
C VAL A 73 -7.75 -4.48 -16.59
N GLY A 74 -6.83 -4.68 -17.54
CA GLY A 74 -5.42 -4.33 -17.36
C GLY A 74 -5.22 -2.83 -17.17
N GLY A 75 -5.90 -2.02 -17.95
CA GLY A 75 -5.86 -0.55 -17.84
C GLY A 75 -6.38 -0.06 -16.50
N CYS A 76 -7.53 -0.55 -16.05
CA CYS A 76 -8.07 -0.20 -14.74
C CYS A 76 -7.13 -0.61 -13.60
N ALA A 77 -6.52 -1.81 -13.69
CA ALA A 77 -5.56 -2.27 -12.70
C ALA A 77 -4.32 -1.36 -12.64
N LEU A 78 -3.77 -0.94 -13.79
CA LEU A 78 -2.64 0.00 -13.84
C LEU A 78 -2.98 1.37 -13.27
N VAL A 79 -4.12 1.95 -13.65
CA VAL A 79 -4.57 3.25 -13.12
C VAL A 79 -4.77 3.16 -11.61
N SER A 80 -5.40 2.11 -11.13
CA SER A 80 -5.60 1.88 -9.69
C SER A 80 -4.27 1.74 -8.94
N ALA A 81 -3.32 1.00 -9.50
CA ALA A 81 -1.98 0.86 -8.93
C ALA A 81 -1.28 2.22 -8.80
N PHE A 82 -1.34 3.03 -9.85
CA PHE A 82 -0.74 4.36 -9.87
C PHE A 82 -1.39 5.30 -8.85
N LEU A 83 -2.74 5.29 -8.76
CA LEU A 83 -3.46 6.07 -7.76
C LEU A 83 -3.11 5.67 -6.33
N ILE A 84 -3.02 4.37 -6.04
CA ILE A 84 -2.63 3.87 -4.72
C ILE A 84 -1.21 4.32 -4.37
N LEU A 85 -0.29 4.26 -5.32
CA LEU A 85 1.10 4.67 -5.09
C LEU A 85 1.22 6.13 -4.66
N ILE A 86 0.36 7.01 -5.19
CA ILE A 86 0.32 8.43 -4.84
C ILE A 86 -0.50 8.69 -3.57
N LEU A 87 -1.68 8.09 -3.48
CA LEU A 87 -2.65 8.42 -2.43
C LEU A 87 -2.33 7.76 -1.08
N ALA A 88 -1.71 6.57 -1.08
CA ALA A 88 -1.42 5.86 0.17
C ALA A 88 -0.44 6.63 1.07
N PRO A 89 0.72 7.12 0.59
CA PRO A 89 1.59 7.97 1.39
C PRO A 89 0.93 9.27 1.84
N ALA A 90 0.19 9.93 0.94
CA ALA A 90 -0.52 11.17 1.26
C ALA A 90 -1.56 10.96 2.38
N GLY A 91 -2.34 9.88 2.29
CA GLY A 91 -3.31 9.51 3.32
C GLY A 91 -2.64 9.18 4.66
N SER A 92 -1.56 8.42 4.65
CA SER A 92 -0.79 8.09 5.86
C SER A 92 -0.22 9.32 6.54
N HIS A 93 0.35 10.26 5.79
CA HIS A 93 0.85 11.51 6.32
C HIS A 93 -0.25 12.39 6.91
N ALA A 94 -1.40 12.50 6.22
CA ALA A 94 -2.55 13.25 6.72
C ALA A 94 -3.08 12.65 8.04
N LEU A 95 -3.20 11.33 8.12
CA LEU A 95 -3.66 10.62 9.30
C LEU A 95 -2.68 10.75 10.47
N ALA A 96 -1.38 10.60 10.22
CA ALA A 96 -0.34 10.80 11.24
C ALA A 96 -0.37 12.22 11.80
N ARG A 97 -0.50 13.22 10.95
CA ARG A 97 -0.59 14.63 11.36
C ARG A 97 -1.85 14.91 12.18
N ALA A 98 -3.00 14.35 11.76
CA ALA A 98 -4.25 14.48 12.49
C ALA A 98 -4.18 13.82 13.87
N ALA A 99 -3.65 12.62 13.97
CA ALA A 99 -3.47 11.89 15.23
C ALA A 99 -2.52 12.63 16.18
N HIS A 100 -1.44 13.21 15.65
CA HIS A 100 -0.51 14.02 16.44
C HIS A 100 -1.18 15.31 17.00
N LYS A 101 -1.89 16.05 16.14
CA LYS A 101 -2.58 17.28 16.53
C LYS A 101 -3.71 17.04 17.54
N SER A 102 -4.47 15.98 17.38
CA SER A 102 -5.57 15.64 18.30
C SER A 102 -5.10 15.01 19.60
N LYS A 103 -3.81 14.71 19.74
CA LYS A 103 -3.21 14.01 20.89
C LYS A 103 -3.88 12.67 21.22
N THR A 104 -4.53 12.05 20.25
CA THR A 104 -5.19 10.74 20.41
C THR A 104 -4.21 9.58 20.44
N ALA A 105 -3.01 9.77 19.91
CA ALA A 105 -1.94 8.80 19.92
C ALA A 105 -0.71 9.38 20.63
N VAL A 106 -0.28 8.74 21.72
CA VAL A 106 0.89 9.15 22.51
C VAL A 106 2.00 8.13 22.30
N VAL A 107 3.21 8.63 22.05
CA VAL A 107 4.43 7.83 21.94
C VAL A 107 5.30 8.04 23.16
N THR A 108 5.58 6.99 23.89
CA THR A 108 6.47 7.00 25.06
C THR A 108 7.46 5.84 25.00
N PRO A 109 8.79 6.04 25.19
CA PRO A 109 9.45 7.33 25.43
C PRO A 109 9.56 8.17 24.15
N LYS A 110 9.41 9.49 24.30
CA LYS A 110 9.50 10.46 23.22
C LYS A 110 10.94 10.97 23.13
N VAL A 111 11.61 10.70 22.00
CA VAL A 111 13.01 11.10 21.80
C VAL A 111 13.11 12.42 21.06
N VAL A 112 12.38 12.55 19.94
CA VAL A 112 12.31 13.76 19.11
C VAL A 112 10.89 13.91 18.55
N ASP A 113 10.36 15.13 18.55
CA ASP A 113 9.07 15.43 17.95
C ASP A 113 9.12 16.76 17.19
N HIS A 114 9.50 16.68 15.93
CA HIS A 114 9.56 17.84 15.04
C HIS A 114 8.18 18.46 14.76
N LEU A 115 7.10 17.68 14.82
CA LEU A 115 5.75 18.19 14.62
C LEU A 115 5.27 19.04 15.80
N GLU A 116 5.71 18.73 17.01
CA GLU A 116 5.42 19.54 18.19
C GLU A 116 6.22 20.83 18.19
N GLU A 117 7.49 20.77 17.78
CA GLU A 117 8.37 21.92 17.61
C GLU A 117 7.81 22.90 16.57
N ASP A 118 7.36 22.40 15.42
CA ASP A 118 6.74 23.23 14.37
C ASP A 118 5.36 23.78 14.77
N GLY A 119 4.63 23.10 15.63
CA GLY A 119 3.30 23.51 16.12
C GLY A 119 3.33 24.47 17.30
N GLY A 120 4.45 24.60 17.98
CA GLY A 120 4.65 25.47 19.15
C GLY A 120 4.78 26.96 18.83
N VAL A 121 4.73 27.33 17.56
CA VAL A 121 4.90 28.73 17.09
C VAL A 121 3.56 29.41 16.76
N ARG A 122 2.42 28.80 17.14
CA ARG A 122 1.10 29.41 16.89
C ARG A 122 0.18 29.33 18.09
#